data_faa6c13c085cd34853a2d47540868151
#
_entry.id   faa6c13c085cd34853a2d47540868151
#
_cell.length_a   1.000
_cell.length_b   1.000
_cell.length_c   1.000
_cell.angle_alpha   90.00
_cell.angle_beta   90.00
_cell.angle_gamma   90.00
#
_symmetry.space_group_name_H-M   'P 1'
#
loop_
_entity.id
_entity.type
_entity.pdbx_description
1 polymer ?
#
loop_
_entity_poly.entity_id
_entity_poly.type
_entity_poly.pdbx_seq_one_letter_code
_entity_poly.pdbx_strand_id
1 'polypeptide(L)'
;MAAMAARLHLLCPPTISRPSLLFPKLSLSPRSSRIRKVSTFPRLCSGADHSPQSASSSAVSGGSIVGDLLDYLNESWTQFHATAEAKRQLIDAGFHLLNENDEWNLKPGGRYFFTRNMSCLIAFAVGERYGVGSGFHVIAAHTDSPCLKLKPKSASTKSNYLMVNVQTYGGGLWHTWFDRDLSVAGRVIVRDSDGSFLHKLVKIKRPLLRVPTLAIHLDRTVNKDGFKPNLETHLIPLLSTKPDETPAESKEKGATISSRPVHHPLLLQILSDEVGCCADDIMSIELNLWGWK
;
A
#
# COMPACT_ATOMS: atom_id res chain seq x y z
N MET A 1 -26.51 32.35 -31.84
CA MET A 1 -25.52 32.64 -30.77
C MET A 1 -24.34 31.70 -31.01
N ALA A 2 -23.21 32.29 -31.41
CA ALA A 2 -22.05 31.59 -31.94
C ALA A 2 -21.14 31.09 -30.80
N ALA A 3 -20.76 29.82 -30.85
CA ALA A 3 -19.75 29.25 -29.98
C ALA A 3 -18.36 29.49 -30.60
N MET A 4 -17.52 30.25 -29.88
CA MET A 4 -16.11 30.45 -30.20
C MET A 4 -15.29 29.22 -29.73
N ALA A 5 -14.75 28.49 -30.71
CA ALA A 5 -13.75 27.46 -30.46
C ALA A 5 -12.35 28.08 -30.49
N ALA A 6 -11.66 28.13 -29.36
CA ALA A 6 -10.25 28.53 -29.29
C ALA A 6 -9.37 27.34 -29.68
N ARG A 7 -8.66 27.46 -30.81
CA ARG A 7 -7.59 26.55 -31.24
C ARG A 7 -6.29 26.91 -30.52
N LEU A 8 -5.79 26.00 -29.69
CA LEU A 8 -4.41 26.06 -29.16
C LEU A 8 -3.46 25.51 -30.24
N HIS A 9 -2.62 26.35 -30.82
CA HIS A 9 -1.48 25.94 -31.63
C HIS A 9 -0.32 25.54 -30.73
N LEU A 10 -0.01 24.23 -30.71
CA LEU A 10 1.25 23.71 -30.15
C LEU A 10 2.38 23.99 -31.15
N LEU A 11 3.28 24.89 -30.78
CA LEU A 11 4.56 25.11 -31.47
C LEU A 11 5.53 24.01 -31.02
N CYS A 12 5.94 23.14 -31.94
CA CYS A 12 7.05 22.22 -31.77
C CYS A 12 8.38 22.99 -31.69
N PRO A 13 9.28 22.72 -30.74
CA PRO A 13 10.63 23.23 -30.77
C PRO A 13 11.50 22.42 -31.76
N PRO A 14 12.56 23.04 -32.34
CA PRO A 14 13.38 22.43 -33.37
C PRO A 14 14.25 21.29 -32.80
N THR A 15 14.40 20.24 -33.59
CA THR A 15 15.29 19.10 -33.38
C THR A 15 16.74 19.53 -33.25
N ILE A 16 17.30 19.37 -32.04
CA ILE A 16 18.75 19.50 -31.80
C ILE A 16 19.39 18.12 -32.04
N SER A 17 20.25 18.05 -33.05
CA SER A 17 21.09 16.89 -33.38
C SER A 17 22.05 16.59 -32.23
N ARG A 18 22.01 15.34 -31.73
CA ARG A 18 22.93 14.82 -30.70
C ARG A 18 24.31 14.53 -31.31
N PRO A 19 25.41 14.98 -30.70
CA PRO A 19 26.73 14.46 -31.02
C PRO A 19 26.90 13.06 -30.40
N SER A 20 27.38 12.12 -31.19
CA SER A 20 27.77 10.78 -30.77
C SER A 20 29.00 10.82 -29.88
N LEU A 21 28.83 10.53 -28.58
CA LEU A 21 29.90 10.31 -27.65
C LEU A 21 30.34 8.83 -27.72
N LEU A 22 31.53 8.61 -28.26
CA LEU A 22 32.27 7.36 -28.23
C LEU A 22 32.73 7.09 -26.78
N PHE A 23 32.17 6.03 -26.16
CA PHE A 23 32.69 5.52 -24.89
C PHE A 23 33.84 4.53 -25.16
N PRO A 24 34.99 4.65 -24.46
CA PRO A 24 36.03 3.64 -24.54
C PRO A 24 35.63 2.35 -23.84
N LYS A 25 35.84 1.21 -24.49
CA LYS A 25 35.68 -0.11 -23.92
C LYS A 25 36.70 -0.34 -22.80
N LEU A 26 36.26 -0.40 -21.57
CA LEU A 26 37.07 -0.86 -20.44
C LEU A 26 36.99 -2.39 -20.39
N SER A 27 38.13 -3.04 -20.65
CA SER A 27 38.31 -4.48 -20.47
C SER A 27 38.50 -4.76 -18.98
N LEU A 28 37.57 -5.50 -18.39
CA LEU A 28 37.68 -6.03 -17.04
C LEU A 28 38.29 -7.43 -17.08
N SER A 29 39.52 -7.55 -16.59
CA SER A 29 40.17 -8.81 -16.29
C SER A 29 39.62 -9.40 -14.98
N PRO A 30 39.42 -10.74 -14.87
CA PRO A 30 38.90 -11.35 -13.65
C PRO A 30 39.98 -11.43 -12.57
N ARG A 31 39.84 -10.66 -11.51
CA ARG A 31 40.63 -10.84 -10.28
C ARG A 31 39.99 -11.94 -9.43
N SER A 32 40.69 -13.05 -9.28
CA SER A 32 40.46 -14.12 -8.33
C SER A 32 40.41 -13.57 -6.89
N SER A 33 39.25 -13.60 -6.23
CA SER A 33 39.11 -13.34 -4.80
C SER A 33 39.13 -14.64 -4.01
N ARG A 34 40.21 -14.85 -3.24
CA ARG A 34 40.34 -15.91 -2.24
C ARG A 34 39.25 -15.74 -1.16
N ILE A 35 38.40 -16.74 -1.03
CA ILE A 35 37.45 -16.87 0.09
C ILE A 35 38.26 -17.23 1.34
N ARG A 36 38.30 -16.33 2.32
CA ARG A 36 38.77 -16.66 3.69
C ARG A 36 37.65 -17.38 4.43
N LYS A 37 37.93 -18.60 4.87
CA LYS A 37 37.11 -19.37 5.81
C LYS A 37 37.09 -18.63 7.15
N VAL A 38 35.90 -18.30 7.64
CA VAL A 38 35.70 -17.79 8.99
C VAL A 38 35.54 -18.99 9.90
N SER A 39 36.36 -19.03 10.93
CA SER A 39 36.45 -20.09 11.93
C SER A 39 35.30 -20.06 12.91
N THR A 40 34.90 -21.27 13.29
CA THR A 40 34.03 -21.71 14.37
C THR A 40 34.12 -20.93 15.69
N PHE A 41 32.96 -20.55 16.22
CA PHE A 41 32.84 -20.09 17.61
C PHE A 41 32.82 -21.28 18.61
N PRO A 42 33.49 -21.19 19.76
CA PRO A 42 33.34 -22.17 20.81
C PRO A 42 32.11 -21.92 21.67
N ARG A 43 31.38 -22.99 21.99
CA ARG A 43 30.40 -23.03 23.08
C ARG A 43 31.11 -22.90 24.43
N LEU A 44 30.60 -22.04 25.27
CA LEU A 44 30.85 -22.14 26.72
C LEU A 44 29.52 -22.28 27.48
N CYS A 45 29.47 -23.36 28.25
CA CYS A 45 28.39 -23.66 29.19
C CYS A 45 28.69 -23.10 30.55
N SER A 46 27.61 -22.88 31.31
CA SER A 46 27.42 -22.99 32.75
C SER A 46 27.91 -21.89 33.69
N GLY A 47 26.95 -21.31 34.37
CA GLY A 47 26.90 -21.50 35.84
C GLY A 47 26.84 -20.20 36.66
N ALA A 48 25.80 -20.15 37.48
CA ALA A 48 25.70 -19.53 38.79
C ALA A 48 25.05 -18.12 38.92
N ASP A 49 23.97 -18.19 39.69
CA ASP A 49 23.22 -17.15 40.39
C ASP A 49 24.03 -15.99 40.94
N HIS A 50 23.48 -14.81 40.86
CA HIS A 50 23.35 -13.80 41.91
C HIS A 50 22.47 -12.62 41.45
N SER A 51 21.27 -12.47 41.99
CA SER A 51 20.64 -11.17 42.18
C SER A 51 21.19 -10.57 43.51
N PRO A 52 21.18 -9.27 43.79
CA PRO A 52 20.09 -8.34 43.57
C PRO A 52 20.47 -6.86 43.30
N GLN A 53 19.44 -6.10 43.25
CA GLN A 53 19.26 -4.69 43.66
C GLN A 53 19.08 -3.66 42.54
N SER A 54 17.86 -3.19 42.59
CA SER A 54 17.27 -1.98 42.07
C SER A 54 18.21 -0.75 42.01
N ALA A 55 18.36 -0.22 40.80
CA ALA A 55 18.60 1.21 40.61
C ALA A 55 17.78 1.64 39.41
N SER A 56 16.74 2.40 39.68
CA SER A 56 15.93 3.12 38.68
C SER A 56 16.80 4.13 37.93
N SER A 57 17.25 3.77 36.77
CA SER A 57 17.67 4.74 35.76
C SER A 57 16.74 4.57 34.58
N SER A 58 15.94 5.59 34.30
CA SER A 58 15.16 5.75 33.08
C SER A 58 16.12 5.85 31.92
N ALA A 59 16.65 4.69 31.49
CA ALA A 59 17.31 4.56 30.19
C ALA A 59 16.18 4.56 29.14
N VAL A 60 16.08 5.63 28.39
CA VAL A 60 15.44 5.61 27.08
C VAL A 60 16.10 4.46 26.33
N SER A 61 15.41 3.35 26.18
CA SER A 61 15.86 2.22 25.37
C SER A 61 15.88 2.72 23.92
N GLY A 62 17.06 3.12 23.46
CA GLY A 62 17.28 3.43 22.06
C GLY A 62 16.98 2.15 21.27
N GLY A 63 15.80 2.05 20.67
CA GLY A 63 15.43 1.00 19.75
C GLY A 63 16.50 0.92 18.64
N SER A 64 16.77 -0.29 18.17
CA SER A 64 17.64 -0.45 17.01
C SER A 64 16.97 0.22 15.81
N ILE A 65 17.70 1.01 15.02
CA ILE A 65 17.20 1.63 13.77
C ILE A 65 16.54 0.59 12.83
N VAL A 66 16.98 -0.66 12.91
CA VAL A 66 16.39 -1.79 12.18
C VAL A 66 15.01 -2.13 12.77
N GLY A 67 14.85 -2.09 14.09
CA GLY A 67 13.55 -2.27 14.76
C GLY A 67 12.58 -1.18 14.34
N ASP A 68 12.98 0.08 14.41
CA ASP A 68 12.16 1.22 14.02
C ASP A 68 11.73 1.15 12.54
N LEU A 69 12.63 0.70 11.65
CA LEU A 69 12.32 0.47 10.25
C LEU A 69 11.30 -0.65 10.07
N LEU A 70 11.47 -1.77 10.76
CA LEU A 70 10.54 -2.90 10.68
C LEU A 70 9.14 -2.51 11.19
N ASP A 71 9.08 -1.76 12.28
CA ASP A 71 7.83 -1.26 12.84
C ASP A 71 7.12 -0.33 11.86
N TYR A 72 7.86 0.59 11.23
CA TYR A 72 7.32 1.45 10.18
C TYR A 72 6.79 0.63 8.99
N LEU A 73 7.55 -0.35 8.49
CA LEU A 73 7.13 -1.20 7.38
C LEU A 73 5.91 -2.04 7.72
N ASN A 74 5.84 -2.58 8.95
CA ASN A 74 4.71 -3.37 9.42
C ASN A 74 3.43 -2.53 9.58
N GLU A 75 3.54 -1.23 9.82
CA GLU A 75 2.40 -0.31 9.87
C GLU A 75 1.99 0.22 8.49
N SER A 76 2.90 0.23 7.51
CA SER A 76 2.74 0.85 6.18
C SER A 76 2.12 -0.09 5.14
N TRP A 77 0.90 -0.59 5.40
CA TRP A 77 0.23 -1.57 4.51
C TRP A 77 -0.21 -1.01 3.16
N THR A 78 -0.50 0.28 3.11
CA THR A 78 -0.85 1.02 1.89
C THR A 78 -0.22 2.40 1.94
N GLN A 79 -0.24 3.14 0.83
CA GLN A 79 0.20 4.53 0.78
C GLN A 79 -0.48 5.42 1.84
N PHE A 80 -1.73 5.13 2.17
CA PHE A 80 -2.47 5.87 3.19
C PHE A 80 -1.91 5.60 4.59
N HIS A 81 -1.61 4.34 4.89
CA HIS A 81 -1.03 3.94 6.16
C HIS A 81 0.41 4.41 6.30
N ALA A 82 1.22 4.32 5.23
CA ALA A 82 2.59 4.84 5.20
C ALA A 82 2.62 6.34 5.51
N THR A 83 1.72 7.11 4.89
CA THR A 83 1.59 8.55 5.14
C THR A 83 1.09 8.83 6.57
N ALA A 84 0.14 8.05 7.09
CA ALA A 84 -0.36 8.22 8.45
C ALA A 84 0.71 7.91 9.50
N GLU A 85 1.48 6.83 9.31
CA GLU A 85 2.57 6.48 10.22
C GLU A 85 3.72 7.49 10.15
N ALA A 86 4.12 7.93 8.94
CA ALA A 86 5.10 8.99 8.79
C ALA A 86 4.65 10.30 9.46
N LYS A 87 3.37 10.67 9.31
CA LYS A 87 2.78 11.82 10.00
C LYS A 87 2.90 11.68 11.52
N ARG A 88 2.57 10.52 12.08
CA ARG A 88 2.70 10.25 13.52
C ARG A 88 4.15 10.44 13.99
N GLN A 89 5.10 9.81 13.30
CA GLN A 89 6.53 9.91 13.65
C GLN A 89 7.07 11.34 13.53
N LEU A 90 6.64 12.10 12.54
CA LEU A 90 7.04 13.51 12.39
C LEU A 90 6.50 14.38 13.54
N ILE A 91 5.26 14.17 13.97
CA ILE A 91 4.68 14.89 15.12
C ILE A 91 5.50 14.56 16.38
N ASP A 92 5.78 13.27 16.63
CA ASP A 92 6.58 12.82 17.75
C ASP A 92 8.02 13.38 17.73
N ALA A 93 8.56 13.61 16.54
CA ALA A 93 9.86 14.27 16.33
C ALA A 93 9.83 15.81 16.40
N GLY A 94 8.67 16.41 16.73
CA GLY A 94 8.51 17.86 16.91
C GLY A 94 8.36 18.65 15.60
N PHE A 95 7.92 18.01 14.51
CA PHE A 95 7.55 18.71 13.28
C PHE A 95 6.14 19.30 13.42
N HIS A 96 5.94 20.49 12.86
CA HIS A 96 4.66 21.17 12.83
C HIS A 96 3.89 20.83 11.55
N LEU A 97 2.66 20.37 11.71
CA LEU A 97 1.74 20.15 10.58
C LEU A 97 1.27 21.49 10.02
N LEU A 98 1.45 21.68 8.72
CA LEU A 98 0.95 22.83 7.98
C LEU A 98 -0.30 22.44 7.19
N ASN A 99 -1.19 23.38 6.97
CA ASN A 99 -2.26 23.27 5.99
C ASN A 99 -1.81 23.99 4.70
N GLU A 100 -1.98 23.37 3.54
CA GLU A 100 -1.57 23.95 2.26
C GLU A 100 -2.35 25.21 1.89
N ASN A 101 -3.56 25.37 2.42
CA ASN A 101 -4.43 26.51 2.13
C ASN A 101 -4.16 27.72 3.02
N ASP A 102 -3.34 27.57 4.07
CA ASP A 102 -3.04 28.65 5.01
C ASP A 102 -1.76 29.38 4.59
N GLU A 103 -1.61 30.62 5.05
CA GLU A 103 -0.35 31.35 4.93
C GLU A 103 0.69 30.76 5.90
N TRP A 104 1.86 30.43 5.40
CA TRP A 104 2.90 29.77 6.18
C TRP A 104 3.86 30.76 6.81
N ASN A 105 3.90 30.83 8.12
CA ASN A 105 4.88 31.59 8.88
C ASN A 105 6.06 30.70 9.28
N LEU A 106 7.00 30.50 8.36
CA LEU A 106 8.17 29.63 8.54
C LEU A 106 9.29 30.37 9.28
N LYS A 107 9.92 29.70 10.25
CA LYS A 107 11.02 30.25 11.05
C LYS A 107 12.32 29.53 10.75
N PRO A 108 13.47 30.21 10.78
CA PRO A 108 14.78 29.55 10.76
C PRO A 108 14.89 28.51 11.90
N GLY A 109 15.45 27.33 11.61
CA GLY A 109 15.50 26.19 12.52
C GLY A 109 14.19 25.41 12.66
N GLY A 110 13.09 25.88 12.09
CA GLY A 110 11.78 25.23 12.17
C GLY A 110 11.70 23.96 11.35
N ARG A 111 10.86 23.04 11.78
CA ARG A 111 10.59 21.75 11.15
C ARG A 111 9.10 21.65 10.85
N TYR A 112 8.77 21.37 9.60
CA TYR A 112 7.40 21.44 9.11
C TYR A 112 7.07 20.28 8.20
N PHE A 113 5.80 19.93 8.08
CA PHE A 113 5.33 18.99 7.08
C PHE A 113 3.88 19.26 6.73
N PHE A 114 3.46 18.78 5.56
CA PHE A 114 2.06 18.73 5.16
C PHE A 114 1.77 17.45 4.40
N THR A 115 0.51 17.09 4.31
CA THR A 115 0.06 15.89 3.60
C THR A 115 -0.97 16.28 2.54
N ARG A 116 -0.95 15.55 1.42
CA ARG A 116 -1.92 15.74 0.36
C ARG A 116 -2.66 14.44 0.08
N ASN A 117 -3.99 14.50 0.04
CA ASN A 117 -4.87 13.37 -0.25
C ASN A 117 -4.63 12.11 0.63
N MET A 118 -4.05 12.26 1.83
CA MET A 118 -3.67 11.17 2.75
C MET A 118 -2.66 10.16 2.16
N SER A 119 -2.11 10.40 0.98
CA SER A 119 -1.24 9.46 0.27
C SER A 119 0.11 10.04 -0.12
N CYS A 120 0.31 11.34 0.07
CA CYS A 120 1.56 12.04 -0.18
C CYS A 120 1.93 12.88 1.04
N LEU A 121 3.22 12.98 1.33
CA LEU A 121 3.74 13.74 2.45
C LEU A 121 4.98 14.50 1.99
N ILE A 122 5.08 15.77 2.39
CA ILE A 122 6.28 16.59 2.22
C ILE A 122 6.67 17.10 3.59
N ALA A 123 7.88 16.73 4.05
CA ALA A 123 8.46 17.24 5.29
C ALA A 123 9.76 17.99 4.97
N PHE A 124 9.99 19.08 5.70
CA PHE A 124 11.17 19.90 5.50
C PHE A 124 11.61 20.57 6.80
N ALA A 125 12.90 20.88 6.88
CA ALA A 125 13.48 21.69 7.94
C ALA A 125 14.10 22.93 7.32
N VAL A 126 13.85 24.08 7.93
CA VAL A 126 14.46 25.36 7.55
C VAL A 126 15.78 25.49 8.28
N GLY A 127 16.89 25.64 7.55
CA GLY A 127 18.18 25.85 8.17
C GLY A 127 18.22 27.12 9.02
N GLU A 128 18.95 27.12 10.13
CA GLU A 128 19.09 28.30 10.99
C GLU A 128 19.67 29.52 10.24
N ARG A 129 20.54 29.28 9.27
CA ARG A 129 21.19 30.28 8.43
C ARG A 129 20.59 30.36 7.02
N TYR A 130 19.36 29.86 6.85
CA TYR A 130 18.69 29.93 5.55
C TYR A 130 18.42 31.38 5.18
N GLY A 131 18.73 31.73 3.93
CA GLY A 131 18.36 33.01 3.32
C GLY A 131 17.72 32.78 1.95
N VAL A 132 16.99 33.78 1.47
CA VAL A 132 16.36 33.73 0.14
C VAL A 132 17.44 33.51 -0.91
N GLY A 133 17.25 32.49 -1.76
CA GLY A 133 18.24 32.07 -2.77
C GLY A 133 19.19 30.94 -2.32
N SER A 134 19.12 30.48 -1.06
CA SER A 134 19.80 29.26 -0.63
C SER A 134 19.25 28.02 -1.36
N GLY A 135 20.10 27.02 -1.57
CA GLY A 135 19.71 25.77 -2.22
C GLY A 135 18.91 24.83 -1.30
N PHE A 136 18.45 23.72 -1.87
CA PHE A 136 17.72 22.67 -1.19
C PHE A 136 18.49 21.35 -1.28
N HIS A 137 18.41 20.55 -0.21
CA HIS A 137 18.70 19.12 -0.24
C HIS A 137 17.37 18.37 -0.28
N VAL A 138 17.14 17.60 -1.35
CA VAL A 138 15.87 16.89 -1.56
C VAL A 138 16.10 15.39 -1.48
N ILE A 139 15.31 14.71 -0.66
CA ILE A 139 15.21 13.26 -0.59
C ILE A 139 13.79 12.91 -1.03
N ALA A 140 13.65 12.03 -2.03
CA ALA A 140 12.37 11.59 -2.52
C ALA A 140 12.29 10.06 -2.48
N ALA A 141 11.13 9.55 -2.08
CA ALA A 141 10.84 8.13 -2.01
C ALA A 141 9.36 7.87 -2.33
N HIS A 142 9.03 6.62 -2.66
CA HIS A 142 7.66 6.18 -2.81
C HIS A 142 6.98 6.00 -1.46
N THR A 143 5.70 6.36 -1.36
CA THR A 143 4.79 5.97 -0.27
C THR A 143 3.92 4.77 -0.64
N ASP A 144 3.86 4.42 -1.92
CA ASP A 144 3.08 3.31 -2.48
C ASP A 144 3.98 2.11 -2.81
N SER A 145 3.34 0.97 -3.03
CA SER A 145 3.99 -0.29 -3.46
C SER A 145 3.11 -0.99 -4.49
N PRO A 146 3.68 -1.78 -5.41
CA PRO A 146 2.91 -2.60 -6.33
C PRO A 146 1.99 -3.57 -5.55
N CYS A 147 0.73 -3.62 -5.94
CA CYS A 147 -0.27 -4.46 -5.28
C CYS A 147 -1.44 -4.79 -6.21
N LEU A 148 -2.33 -5.67 -5.75
CA LEU A 148 -3.65 -5.84 -6.33
C LEU A 148 -4.58 -4.81 -5.67
N LYS A 149 -5.24 -3.99 -6.49
CA LYS A 149 -6.16 -2.95 -6.05
C LYS A 149 -7.59 -3.35 -6.39
N LEU A 150 -8.55 -3.17 -5.48
CA LEU A 150 -9.96 -3.41 -5.77
C LEU A 150 -10.43 -2.52 -6.92
N LYS A 151 -11.19 -3.11 -7.86
CA LYS A 151 -11.89 -2.32 -8.89
C LYS A 151 -13.05 -1.54 -8.27
N PRO A 152 -13.42 -0.37 -8.81
CA PRO A 152 -14.57 0.41 -8.34
C PRO A 152 -15.89 -0.40 -8.33
N LYS A 153 -16.01 -1.39 -9.23
CA LYS A 153 -17.06 -2.41 -9.22
C LYS A 153 -16.40 -3.75 -8.98
N SER A 154 -16.35 -4.16 -7.71
CA SER A 154 -15.60 -5.35 -7.32
C SER A 154 -16.44 -6.62 -7.23
N ALA A 155 -17.75 -6.53 -7.07
CA ALA A 155 -18.60 -7.72 -6.94
C ALA A 155 -18.59 -8.57 -8.22
N SER A 156 -18.25 -9.85 -8.06
CA SER A 156 -18.30 -10.86 -9.11
C SER A 156 -18.73 -12.19 -8.52
N THR A 157 -19.53 -12.96 -9.26
CA THR A 157 -19.96 -14.28 -8.84
C THR A 157 -19.80 -15.24 -10.01
N LYS A 158 -19.11 -16.35 -9.79
CA LYS A 158 -18.90 -17.39 -10.79
C LYS A 158 -18.83 -18.74 -10.11
N SER A 159 -19.51 -19.76 -10.66
CA SER A 159 -19.45 -21.16 -10.19
C SER A 159 -19.65 -21.30 -8.67
N ASN A 160 -20.66 -20.63 -8.12
CA ASN A 160 -20.99 -20.60 -6.68
C ASN A 160 -19.92 -19.96 -5.77
N TYR A 161 -18.96 -19.22 -6.33
CA TYR A 161 -18.02 -18.45 -5.54
C TYR A 161 -18.34 -16.96 -5.61
N LEU A 162 -18.25 -16.30 -4.46
CA LEU A 162 -18.19 -14.85 -4.37
C LEU A 162 -16.73 -14.44 -4.61
N MET A 163 -16.51 -13.62 -5.63
CA MET A 163 -15.19 -13.20 -6.07
C MET A 163 -15.09 -11.67 -6.06
N VAL A 164 -13.90 -11.15 -5.90
CA VAL A 164 -13.66 -9.71 -5.85
C VAL A 164 -12.77 -9.30 -7.01
N ASN A 165 -13.32 -8.51 -7.93
CA ASN A 165 -12.55 -8.00 -9.07
C ASN A 165 -11.45 -7.03 -8.61
N VAL A 166 -10.25 -7.30 -9.07
CA VAL A 166 -9.06 -6.49 -8.80
C VAL A 166 -8.37 -6.07 -10.09
N GLN A 167 -7.49 -5.10 -9.98
CA GLN A 167 -6.56 -4.69 -11.03
C GLN A 167 -5.14 -4.66 -10.46
N THR A 168 -4.15 -4.91 -11.29
CA THR A 168 -2.74 -4.73 -10.93
C THR A 168 -2.43 -3.24 -10.84
N TYR A 169 -1.71 -2.86 -9.80
CA TYR A 169 -1.17 -1.51 -9.62
C TYR A 169 0.35 -1.56 -9.57
N GLY A 170 0.99 -0.78 -10.43
CA GLY A 170 2.45 -0.76 -10.58
C GLY A 170 3.02 -1.98 -11.27
N GLY A 171 4.34 -2.14 -11.20
CA GLY A 171 5.08 -3.31 -11.70
C GLY A 171 5.40 -4.30 -10.60
N GLY A 172 4.91 -5.54 -10.69
CA GLY A 172 5.09 -6.54 -9.66
C GLY A 172 5.32 -7.95 -10.21
N LEU A 173 5.82 -8.83 -9.35
CA LEU A 173 5.96 -10.26 -9.63
C LEU A 173 4.61 -10.95 -9.35
N TRP A 174 3.66 -10.82 -10.26
CA TRP A 174 2.26 -11.20 -10.05
C TRP A 174 2.06 -12.68 -9.78
N HIS A 175 2.94 -13.56 -10.28
CA HIS A 175 2.92 -14.98 -9.99
C HIS A 175 3.11 -15.30 -8.49
N THR A 176 3.72 -14.41 -7.72
CA THR A 176 3.92 -14.59 -6.27
C THR A 176 2.67 -14.31 -5.43
N TRP A 177 1.59 -13.82 -6.05
CA TRP A 177 0.32 -13.50 -5.36
C TRP A 177 -0.63 -14.70 -5.30
N PHE A 178 -0.34 -15.76 -6.06
CA PHE A 178 -1.14 -16.98 -6.05
C PHE A 178 -0.86 -17.81 -4.80
N ASP A 179 -1.89 -18.57 -4.39
CA ASP A 179 -1.88 -19.52 -3.26
C ASP A 179 -1.44 -18.94 -1.92
N ARG A 180 -1.58 -17.63 -1.77
CA ARG A 180 -1.33 -16.93 -0.52
C ARG A 180 -2.62 -16.49 0.12
N ASP A 181 -2.60 -16.46 1.45
CA ASP A 181 -3.64 -15.79 2.21
C ASP A 181 -3.50 -14.28 2.03
N LEU A 182 -4.59 -13.66 1.59
CA LEU A 182 -4.63 -12.22 1.30
C LEU A 182 -5.67 -11.54 2.19
N SER A 183 -5.42 -10.30 2.53
CA SER A 183 -6.34 -9.43 3.20
C SER A 183 -6.44 -8.08 2.49
N VAL A 184 -7.23 -7.16 3.04
CA VAL A 184 -7.45 -5.83 2.48
C VAL A 184 -7.11 -4.75 3.49
N ALA A 185 -6.55 -3.66 2.99
CA ALA A 185 -6.31 -2.43 3.73
C ALA A 185 -6.46 -1.22 2.81
N GLY A 186 -6.77 -0.07 3.36
CA GLY A 186 -6.89 1.13 2.57
C GLY A 186 -7.67 2.24 3.26
N ARG A 187 -8.42 2.98 2.46
CA ARG A 187 -9.25 4.10 2.89
C ARG A 187 -10.72 3.82 2.56
N VAL A 188 -11.57 4.17 3.51
CA VAL A 188 -13.03 4.13 3.36
C VAL A 188 -13.56 5.54 3.61
N ILE A 189 -14.50 6.01 2.80
CA ILE A 189 -15.23 7.25 3.01
C ILE A 189 -16.59 6.88 3.56
N VAL A 190 -16.89 7.37 4.76
CA VAL A 190 -18.12 7.10 5.49
C VAL A 190 -18.91 8.40 5.63
N ARG A 191 -20.22 8.31 5.46
CA ARG A 191 -21.12 9.41 5.80
C ARG A 191 -21.36 9.43 7.30
N ASP A 192 -21.14 10.58 7.92
CA ASP A 192 -21.44 10.78 9.35
C ASP A 192 -22.91 11.18 9.56
N SER A 193 -23.36 11.13 10.81
CA SER A 193 -24.72 11.47 11.23
C SER A 193 -25.16 12.91 10.90
N ASP A 194 -24.20 13.83 10.81
CA ASP A 194 -24.43 15.24 10.40
C ASP A 194 -24.43 15.44 8.88
N GLY A 195 -24.23 14.35 8.08
CA GLY A 195 -24.14 14.37 6.63
C GLY A 195 -22.75 14.70 6.08
N SER A 196 -21.77 14.93 6.92
CA SER A 196 -20.37 15.11 6.52
C SER A 196 -19.73 13.78 6.05
N PHE A 197 -18.59 13.89 5.38
CA PHE A 197 -17.83 12.72 4.91
C PHE A 197 -16.52 12.57 5.68
N LEU A 198 -16.38 11.42 6.34
CA LEU A 198 -15.19 11.09 7.09
C LEU A 198 -14.32 10.08 6.32
N HIS A 199 -13.03 10.37 6.26
CA HIS A 199 -12.03 9.44 5.73
C HIS A 199 -11.49 8.59 6.87
N LYS A 200 -11.73 7.28 6.81
CA LYS A 200 -11.23 6.31 7.79
C LYS A 200 -10.26 5.34 7.15
N LEU A 201 -9.17 5.02 7.84
CA LEU A 201 -8.25 3.97 7.44
C LEU A 201 -8.74 2.62 7.96
N VAL A 202 -8.57 1.60 7.15
CA VAL A 202 -8.96 0.24 7.51
C VAL A 202 -7.83 -0.74 7.25
N LYS A 203 -7.63 -1.67 8.21
CA LYS A 203 -6.67 -2.79 8.15
C LYS A 203 -7.38 -4.04 8.62
N ILE A 204 -7.75 -4.94 7.74
CA ILE A 204 -8.36 -6.22 8.16
C ILE A 204 -7.26 -7.18 8.58
N LYS A 205 -7.15 -7.41 9.90
CA LYS A 205 -6.09 -8.24 10.51
C LYS A 205 -6.45 -9.73 10.54
N ARG A 206 -6.96 -10.25 9.43
CA ARG A 206 -7.22 -11.67 9.21
C ARG A 206 -7.24 -11.99 7.72
N PRO A 207 -6.97 -13.22 7.28
CA PRO A 207 -7.09 -13.61 5.88
C PRO A 207 -8.56 -13.55 5.44
N LEU A 208 -8.79 -12.99 4.26
CA LEU A 208 -10.14 -12.83 3.66
C LEU A 208 -10.21 -13.42 2.27
N LEU A 209 -9.14 -13.37 1.51
CA LEU A 209 -9.13 -13.57 0.07
C LEU A 209 -8.01 -14.54 -0.32
N ARG A 210 -8.22 -15.25 -1.41
CA ARG A 210 -7.19 -16.12 -2.01
C ARG A 210 -7.30 -16.15 -3.52
N VAL A 211 -6.19 -16.07 -4.23
CA VAL A 211 -6.08 -16.32 -5.66
C VAL A 211 -5.53 -17.73 -5.84
N PRO A 212 -6.36 -18.74 -6.13
CA PRO A 212 -5.90 -20.12 -6.25
C PRO A 212 -5.23 -20.38 -7.61
N THR A 213 -4.22 -21.24 -7.63
CA THR A 213 -3.75 -21.91 -8.86
C THR A 213 -4.63 -23.10 -9.19
N LEU A 214 -4.46 -23.63 -10.39
CA LEU A 214 -5.13 -24.86 -10.81
C LEU A 214 -4.26 -26.09 -10.46
N ALA A 215 -4.93 -27.21 -10.18
CA ALA A 215 -4.26 -28.50 -10.09
C ALA A 215 -3.64 -28.87 -11.44
N ILE A 216 -2.53 -29.60 -11.43
CA ILE A 216 -1.80 -30.03 -12.63
C ILE A 216 -2.70 -30.79 -13.64
N HIS A 217 -3.75 -31.46 -13.16
CA HIS A 217 -4.71 -32.15 -14.01
C HIS A 217 -5.54 -31.20 -14.88
N LEU A 218 -5.68 -29.95 -14.45
CA LEU A 218 -6.46 -28.90 -15.14
C LEU A 218 -5.54 -27.93 -15.93
N ASP A 219 -4.25 -27.89 -15.59
CA ASP A 219 -3.23 -27.08 -16.27
C ASP A 219 -1.95 -27.88 -16.49
N ARG A 220 -1.97 -28.75 -17.51
CA ARG A 220 -0.84 -29.64 -17.83
C ARG A 220 0.32 -28.95 -18.55
N THR A 221 0.10 -27.74 -19.04
CA THR A 221 1.10 -26.99 -19.83
C THR A 221 2.07 -26.22 -18.94
N VAL A 222 1.74 -26.00 -17.68
CA VAL A 222 2.53 -25.19 -16.75
C VAL A 222 4.00 -25.65 -16.64
N ASN A 223 4.24 -26.97 -16.65
CA ASN A 223 5.60 -27.53 -16.56
C ASN A 223 6.40 -27.37 -17.86
N LYS A 224 5.73 -27.19 -19.00
CA LYS A 224 6.37 -27.05 -20.32
C LYS A 224 6.58 -25.58 -20.68
N ASP A 225 5.54 -24.76 -20.50
CA ASP A 225 5.47 -23.40 -20.99
C ASP A 225 5.73 -22.36 -19.88
N GLY A 226 5.86 -22.84 -18.62
CA GLY A 226 5.95 -22.02 -17.43
C GLY A 226 4.60 -21.46 -16.99
N PHE A 227 4.56 -20.93 -15.77
CA PHE A 227 3.36 -20.31 -15.20
C PHE A 227 3.17 -18.90 -15.78
N LYS A 228 2.21 -18.75 -16.68
CA LYS A 228 1.90 -17.49 -17.39
C LYS A 228 0.44 -17.09 -17.17
N PRO A 229 0.08 -16.57 -16.00
CA PRO A 229 -1.31 -16.20 -15.72
C PRO A 229 -1.72 -14.99 -16.56
N ASN A 230 -2.99 -15.00 -17.03
CA ASN A 230 -3.63 -13.81 -17.53
C ASN A 230 -3.98 -12.89 -16.36
N LEU A 231 -3.38 -11.69 -16.31
CA LEU A 231 -3.50 -10.79 -15.17
C LEU A 231 -4.90 -10.20 -15.00
N GLU A 232 -5.71 -10.19 -16.04
CA GLU A 232 -7.08 -9.69 -15.98
C GLU A 232 -8.07 -10.73 -15.45
N THR A 233 -7.90 -12.01 -15.84
CA THR A 233 -8.90 -13.04 -15.57
C THR A 233 -8.47 -14.05 -14.51
N HIS A 234 -7.17 -14.28 -14.30
CA HIS A 234 -6.66 -15.27 -13.36
C HIS A 234 -6.34 -14.69 -11.97
N LEU A 235 -6.19 -13.36 -11.85
CA LEU A 235 -5.91 -12.69 -10.58
C LEU A 235 -7.16 -12.27 -9.80
N ILE A 236 -8.33 -12.88 -10.05
CA ILE A 236 -9.57 -12.55 -9.36
C ILE A 236 -9.66 -13.37 -8.08
N PRO A 237 -9.52 -12.73 -6.88
CA PRO A 237 -9.56 -13.47 -5.62
C PRO A 237 -10.93 -14.02 -5.28
N LEU A 238 -10.94 -15.17 -4.63
CA LEU A 238 -12.10 -15.77 -3.98
C LEU A 238 -12.28 -15.12 -2.61
N LEU A 239 -13.53 -14.72 -2.30
CA LEU A 239 -13.91 -14.18 -1.00
C LEU A 239 -14.60 -15.26 -0.15
N SER A 240 -15.56 -16.00 -0.74
CA SER A 240 -16.35 -17.04 -0.06
C SER A 240 -17.05 -17.94 -1.07
N THR A 241 -17.59 -19.05 -0.61
CA THR A 241 -18.61 -19.79 -1.32
C THR A 241 -19.96 -19.09 -1.16
N LYS A 242 -20.80 -19.15 -2.20
CA LYS A 242 -22.19 -18.70 -2.09
C LYS A 242 -22.91 -19.63 -1.12
N PRO A 243 -23.65 -19.13 -0.12
CA PRO A 243 -24.51 -19.99 0.69
C PRO A 243 -25.50 -20.73 -0.18
N ASP A 244 -25.80 -21.99 0.16
CA ASP A 244 -26.90 -22.72 -0.47
C ASP A 244 -28.21 -21.96 -0.22
N GLU A 245 -28.92 -21.61 -1.28
CA GLU A 245 -30.22 -20.94 -1.15
C GLU A 245 -31.18 -21.90 -0.42
N THR A 246 -31.58 -21.57 0.81
CA THR A 246 -32.65 -22.27 1.47
C THR A 246 -33.97 -22.05 0.68
N PRO A 247 -34.83 -23.06 0.52
CA PRO A 247 -36.04 -22.95 -0.30
C PRO A 247 -37.02 -21.83 0.10
N ALA A 248 -36.82 -21.18 1.25
CA ALA A 248 -37.63 -20.07 1.75
C ALA A 248 -37.34 -18.73 1.08
N GLU A 249 -36.10 -18.51 0.56
CA GLU A 249 -35.70 -17.22 -0.02
C GLU A 249 -36.03 -17.07 -1.51
N SER A 250 -36.53 -18.14 -2.16
CA SER A 250 -36.87 -18.13 -3.59
C SER A 250 -38.22 -17.46 -3.92
N LYS A 251 -39.01 -17.01 -2.93
CA LYS A 251 -40.37 -16.48 -3.14
C LYS A 251 -40.50 -14.96 -3.21
N GLU A 252 -39.45 -14.20 -2.92
CA GLU A 252 -39.49 -12.72 -3.01
C GLU A 252 -38.82 -12.13 -4.26
N LYS A 253 -38.63 -12.89 -5.33
CA LYS A 253 -38.20 -12.34 -6.63
C LYS A 253 -39.38 -11.84 -7.44
N GLY A 254 -40.10 -10.86 -6.89
CA GLY A 254 -41.07 -10.02 -7.59
C GLY A 254 -40.44 -8.66 -7.90
N ALA A 255 -40.00 -8.47 -9.17
CA ALA A 255 -39.90 -7.19 -9.86
C ALA A 255 -39.20 -6.02 -9.16
N THR A 256 -37.90 -6.01 -9.20
CA THR A 256 -37.17 -4.77 -9.46
C THR A 256 -35.89 -5.15 -10.21
N ILE A 257 -35.51 -4.39 -11.25
CA ILE A 257 -34.22 -4.53 -11.94
C ILE A 257 -33.13 -4.28 -10.89
N SER A 258 -32.75 -5.33 -10.19
CA SER A 258 -31.69 -5.29 -9.20
C SER A 258 -30.39 -5.08 -9.96
N SER A 259 -29.95 -3.83 -10.04
CA SER A 259 -28.61 -3.50 -10.46
C SER A 259 -27.64 -4.35 -9.61
N ARG A 260 -26.75 -5.11 -10.27
CA ARG A 260 -25.75 -5.93 -9.57
C ARG A 260 -25.04 -5.04 -8.53
N PRO A 261 -24.88 -5.50 -7.28
CA PRO A 261 -24.25 -4.69 -6.26
C PRO A 261 -22.83 -4.29 -6.70
N VAL A 262 -22.42 -3.08 -6.39
CA VAL A 262 -21.09 -2.54 -6.73
C VAL A 262 -20.00 -3.33 -6.01
N HIS A 263 -20.25 -3.69 -4.74
CA HIS A 263 -19.42 -4.54 -3.91
C HIS A 263 -20.26 -5.64 -3.28
N HIS A 264 -19.65 -6.77 -2.91
CA HIS A 264 -20.38 -7.82 -2.21
C HIS A 264 -20.83 -7.33 -0.83
N PRO A 265 -22.10 -7.59 -0.42
CA PRO A 265 -22.59 -7.25 0.92
C PRO A 265 -21.69 -7.80 2.03
N LEU A 266 -21.18 -9.03 1.88
CA LEU A 266 -20.24 -9.62 2.84
C LEU A 266 -18.97 -8.77 3.01
N LEU A 267 -18.41 -8.23 1.94
CA LEU A 267 -17.24 -7.37 2.04
C LEU A 267 -17.58 -6.06 2.74
N LEU A 268 -18.73 -5.44 2.40
CA LEU A 268 -19.19 -4.21 3.04
C LEU A 268 -19.47 -4.43 4.53
N GLN A 269 -20.05 -5.57 4.91
CA GLN A 269 -20.27 -5.92 6.32
C GLN A 269 -18.95 -6.03 7.08
N ILE A 270 -17.95 -6.73 6.53
CA ILE A 270 -16.63 -6.84 7.16
C ILE A 270 -15.99 -5.46 7.35
N LEU A 271 -16.13 -4.56 6.36
CA LEU A 271 -15.61 -3.21 6.44
C LEU A 271 -16.37 -2.37 7.46
N SER A 272 -17.70 -2.47 7.52
CA SER A 272 -18.53 -1.74 8.47
C SER A 272 -18.23 -2.15 9.92
N ASP A 273 -18.04 -3.44 10.18
CA ASP A 273 -17.65 -3.95 11.48
C ASP A 273 -16.28 -3.39 11.93
N GLU A 274 -15.30 -3.35 11.01
CA GLU A 274 -13.95 -2.83 11.33
C GLU A 274 -13.94 -1.32 11.55
N VAL A 275 -14.73 -0.58 10.77
CA VAL A 275 -14.77 0.89 10.81
C VAL A 275 -15.72 1.42 11.87
N GLY A 276 -16.66 0.57 12.35
CA GLY A 276 -17.69 0.93 13.33
C GLY A 276 -18.74 1.87 12.72
N CYS A 277 -19.34 1.51 11.58
CA CYS A 277 -20.39 2.28 10.91
C CYS A 277 -21.44 1.32 10.30
N CYS A 278 -22.55 1.85 9.79
CA CYS A 278 -23.46 1.07 8.98
C CYS A 278 -22.86 0.79 7.60
N ALA A 279 -23.16 -0.36 7.00
CA ALA A 279 -22.70 -0.68 5.65
C ALA A 279 -23.22 0.31 4.59
N ASP A 280 -24.44 0.82 4.78
CA ASP A 280 -25.08 1.81 3.90
C ASP A 280 -24.44 3.20 3.99
N ASP A 281 -23.71 3.49 5.06
CA ASP A 281 -22.97 4.73 5.22
C ASP A 281 -21.60 4.72 4.53
N ILE A 282 -21.18 3.56 4.02
CA ILE A 282 -19.93 3.44 3.23
C ILE A 282 -20.19 3.98 1.83
N MET A 283 -19.69 5.19 1.58
CA MET A 283 -19.90 5.91 0.32
C MET A 283 -18.89 5.55 -0.75
N SER A 284 -17.66 5.23 -0.34
CA SER A 284 -16.57 4.86 -1.26
C SER A 284 -15.50 4.06 -0.54
N ILE A 285 -14.87 3.15 -1.27
CA ILE A 285 -13.76 2.35 -0.78
C ILE A 285 -12.59 2.43 -1.76
N GLU A 286 -11.40 2.57 -1.21
CA GLU A 286 -10.15 2.47 -1.95
C GLU A 286 -9.23 1.50 -1.21
N LEU A 287 -9.26 0.22 -1.63
CA LEU A 287 -8.62 -0.87 -0.93
C LEU A 287 -7.57 -1.54 -1.81
N ASN A 288 -6.45 -1.85 -1.19
CA ASN A 288 -5.38 -2.66 -1.74
C ASN A 288 -5.36 -4.02 -1.04
N LEU A 289 -5.01 -5.07 -1.78
CA LEU A 289 -4.72 -6.37 -1.20
C LEU A 289 -3.29 -6.40 -0.69
N TRP A 290 -3.07 -7.17 0.35
CA TRP A 290 -1.74 -7.44 0.89
C TRP A 290 -1.64 -8.89 1.36
N GLY A 291 -0.41 -9.44 1.39
CA GLY A 291 -0.17 -10.81 1.80
C GLY A 291 -0.22 -10.93 3.32
N TRP A 292 -1.10 -11.78 3.84
CA TRP A 292 -1.11 -12.15 5.26
C TRP A 292 0.12 -12.99 5.57
N LYS A 293 0.78 -12.70 6.69
CA LYS A 293 1.95 -13.44 7.19
C LYS A 293 1.54 -14.39 8.32
#